data_dfe212df4604f1a69bf7a4993701e173
#
_entry.id   dfe212df4604f1a69bf7a4993701e173
#
_cell.length_a   1.000
_cell.length_b   1.000
_cell.length_c   1.000
_cell.angle_alpha   90.00
_cell.angle_beta   90.00
_cell.angle_gamma   90.00
#
_symmetry.space_group_name_H-M   'P 1'
#
loop_
_entity.id
_entity.type
_entity.pdbx_description
1 polymer ?
#
loop_
_entity_poly.entity_id
_entity_poly.type
_entity_poly.pdbx_seq_one_letter_code
_entity_poly.pdbx_strand_id
1 'polypeptide(L)'
;TSEVRKYNKNRIFKLIYNSSAISRQEIADTLGLSLPTINQNIKLLKDAGLIVMEGSFDSTGGRKAQMIMVNADARFAISVNVRANELKVALIDLNGEIRSQKSVDIEFSPESDYGVKVSELVDDIIETNNINTGNILGIGITMPGIFNSDNTMIISSPPLNTRDYKTDNITSHLKYDYTVQNDARASAFADYWYSHKNENAHIDESYHDKFYLMINDGVGGACVSNDKIVQGEHNRYGEFGHMTLYPDGRKCMCGKKGCVESYLSARNLSSDLGIQIDEFFKKASEGDAQCVKVLNEYLDNLTTGINNLYIIFDRDIVIGGFVSRYLLEYEENIRQRLIDKYSFDTDGRYFSISSCTSERTDTGAAIMFLSEFINSI
;
A
#
# COMPACT_ATOMS: atom_id res chain seq x y z
N THR A 1 22.45 -28.09 6.23
CA THR A 1 22.61 -27.68 7.68
C THR A 1 22.61 -26.17 7.89
N SER A 2 23.29 -25.38 7.05
CA SER A 2 23.27 -23.90 7.11
C SER A 2 21.91 -23.35 6.64
N GLU A 3 21.39 -23.85 5.55
CA GLU A 3 20.10 -23.46 4.98
C GLU A 3 18.92 -23.75 5.91
N VAL A 4 18.91 -24.93 6.56
CA VAL A 4 17.86 -25.27 7.53
C VAL A 4 17.88 -24.31 8.73
N ARG A 5 19.07 -23.87 9.17
CA ARG A 5 19.16 -22.86 10.25
C ARG A 5 18.61 -21.52 9.82
N LYS A 6 18.96 -21.06 8.63
CA LYS A 6 18.44 -19.81 8.05
C LYS A 6 16.92 -19.89 7.89
N TYR A 7 16.41 -20.97 7.34
CA TYR A 7 14.99 -21.23 7.18
C TYR A 7 14.22 -21.20 8.52
N ASN A 8 14.72 -21.91 9.53
CA ASN A 8 14.09 -21.91 10.85
C ASN A 8 14.15 -20.53 11.53
N LYS A 9 15.27 -19.81 11.40
CA LYS A 9 15.40 -18.45 11.94
C LYS A 9 14.35 -17.51 11.32
N ASN A 10 14.19 -17.55 10.01
CA ASN A 10 13.20 -16.73 9.29
C ASN A 10 11.76 -17.08 9.73
N ARG A 11 11.39 -18.36 9.79
CA ARG A 11 10.07 -18.79 10.27
C ARG A 11 9.77 -18.31 11.70
N ILE A 12 10.74 -18.44 12.59
CA ILE A 12 10.61 -17.98 13.99
C ILE A 12 10.44 -16.47 14.02
N PHE A 13 11.24 -15.72 13.26
CA PHE A 13 11.13 -14.27 13.20
C PHE A 13 9.77 -13.82 12.63
N LYS A 14 9.33 -14.41 11.53
CA LYS A 14 8.01 -14.11 10.94
C LYS A 14 6.85 -14.37 11.90
N LEU A 15 6.92 -15.47 12.67
CA LEU A 15 5.89 -15.74 13.68
C LEU A 15 5.91 -14.70 14.80
N ILE A 16 7.08 -14.29 15.29
CA ILE A 16 7.19 -13.20 16.27
C ILE A 16 6.68 -11.89 15.68
N TYR A 17 7.03 -11.61 14.42
CA TYR A 17 6.65 -10.40 13.69
C TYR A 17 5.14 -10.25 13.56
N ASN A 18 4.44 -11.33 13.25
CA ASN A 18 2.99 -11.37 13.11
C ASN A 18 2.23 -11.50 14.45
N SER A 19 2.97 -11.55 15.57
CA SER A 19 2.40 -11.62 16.90
C SER A 19 2.67 -10.32 17.66
N SER A 20 1.69 -9.81 18.41
CA SER A 20 1.93 -8.64 19.28
C SER A 20 2.93 -8.98 20.40
N ALA A 21 2.84 -10.19 20.97
CA ALA A 21 3.81 -10.79 21.87
C ALA A 21 3.59 -12.31 21.86
N ILE A 22 4.67 -13.07 21.98
CA ILE A 22 4.61 -14.55 21.94
C ILE A 22 5.64 -15.16 22.90
N SER A 23 5.34 -16.31 23.47
CA SER A 23 6.25 -17.07 24.34
C SER A 23 7.06 -18.11 23.53
N ARG A 24 8.18 -18.59 24.12
CA ARG A 24 8.98 -19.67 23.52
C ARG A 24 8.18 -20.95 23.31
N GLN A 25 7.26 -21.26 24.24
CA GLN A 25 6.46 -22.47 24.15
C GLN A 25 5.47 -22.36 23.00
N GLU A 26 4.76 -21.23 22.86
CA GLU A 26 3.84 -20.99 21.73
C GLU A 26 4.57 -21.04 20.39
N ILE A 27 5.79 -20.48 20.27
CA ILE A 27 6.61 -20.60 19.06
C ILE A 27 6.93 -22.08 18.75
N ALA A 28 7.32 -22.84 19.79
CA ALA A 28 7.66 -24.25 19.65
C ALA A 28 6.44 -25.07 19.19
N ASP A 29 5.29 -24.84 19.81
CA ASP A 29 4.05 -25.55 19.50
C ASP A 29 3.53 -25.22 18.10
N THR A 30 3.55 -23.94 17.73
CA THR A 30 3.07 -23.46 16.41
C THR A 30 3.95 -23.98 15.27
N LEU A 31 5.28 -23.96 15.44
CA LEU A 31 6.21 -24.33 14.37
C LEU A 31 6.62 -25.80 14.39
N GLY A 32 6.23 -26.56 15.42
CA GLY A 32 6.65 -27.95 15.60
C GLY A 32 8.16 -28.10 15.81
N LEU A 33 8.82 -27.11 16.45
CA LEU A 33 10.25 -27.09 16.67
C LEU A 33 10.61 -27.37 18.14
N SER A 34 11.77 -28.01 18.38
CA SER A 34 12.21 -28.25 19.75
C SER A 34 12.60 -26.95 20.47
N LEU A 35 12.35 -26.89 21.79
CA LEU A 35 12.76 -25.75 22.62
C LEU A 35 14.25 -25.39 22.53
N PRO A 36 15.21 -26.32 22.45
CA PRO A 36 16.60 -25.99 22.19
C PRO A 36 16.81 -25.25 20.88
N THR A 37 16.11 -25.65 19.79
CA THR A 37 16.17 -24.96 18.50
C THR A 37 15.61 -23.56 18.61
N ILE A 38 14.45 -23.39 19.28
CA ILE A 38 13.84 -22.07 19.53
C ILE A 38 14.81 -21.19 20.32
N ASN A 39 15.38 -21.69 21.45
CA ASN A 39 16.27 -20.90 22.29
C ASN A 39 17.52 -20.42 21.54
N GLN A 40 18.08 -21.25 20.66
CA GLN A 40 19.24 -20.88 19.84
C GLN A 40 18.89 -19.76 18.88
N ASN A 41 17.76 -19.85 18.20
CA ASN A 41 17.33 -18.81 17.23
C ASN A 41 16.89 -17.51 17.92
N ILE A 42 16.18 -17.59 19.05
CA ILE A 42 15.83 -16.42 19.87
C ILE A 42 17.10 -15.67 20.32
N LYS A 43 18.15 -16.42 20.73
CA LYS A 43 19.42 -15.81 21.09
C LYS A 43 20.02 -15.05 19.89
N LEU A 44 20.07 -15.68 18.70
CA LEU A 44 20.60 -15.03 17.48
C LEU A 44 19.82 -13.79 17.10
N LEU A 45 18.49 -13.82 17.15
CA LEU A 45 17.63 -12.68 16.85
C LEU A 45 17.80 -11.54 17.87
N LYS A 46 17.94 -11.89 19.16
CA LYS A 46 18.20 -10.91 20.22
C LYS A 46 19.59 -10.28 20.06
N ASP A 47 20.62 -11.07 19.83
CA ASP A 47 22.00 -10.61 19.64
C ASP A 47 22.10 -9.69 18.39
N ALA A 48 21.26 -9.92 17.37
CA ALA A 48 21.10 -9.05 16.20
C ALA A 48 20.23 -7.81 16.47
N GLY A 49 19.67 -7.64 17.66
CA GLY A 49 18.82 -6.51 18.04
C GLY A 49 17.45 -6.51 17.39
N LEU A 50 17.01 -7.62 16.78
CA LEU A 50 15.74 -7.69 16.02
C LEU A 50 14.52 -7.96 16.91
N ILE A 51 14.74 -8.48 18.10
CA ILE A 51 13.68 -8.76 19.07
C ILE A 51 14.04 -8.23 20.45
N VAL A 52 13.01 -7.89 21.21
CA VAL A 52 13.09 -7.54 22.63
C VAL A 52 12.36 -8.58 23.47
N MET A 53 12.74 -8.68 24.73
CA MET A 53 12.18 -9.64 25.68
C MET A 53 11.79 -8.85 26.93
N GLU A 54 10.58 -8.32 26.96
CA GLU A 54 10.08 -7.44 28.00
C GLU A 54 8.71 -7.92 28.51
N GLY A 55 8.51 -7.79 29.82
CA GLY A 55 7.28 -8.24 30.44
C GLY A 55 7.17 -9.78 30.58
N SER A 56 6.05 -10.22 31.07
CA SER A 56 5.69 -11.64 31.20
C SER A 56 4.18 -11.79 31.10
N PHE A 57 3.75 -12.92 30.53
CA PHE A 57 2.33 -13.28 30.52
C PHE A 57 1.83 -13.54 31.94
N ASP A 58 0.53 -13.35 32.17
CA ASP A 58 -0.09 -13.72 33.43
C ASP A 58 0.01 -15.23 33.67
N SER A 59 0.36 -15.60 34.90
CA SER A 59 0.57 -16.99 35.26
C SER A 59 -0.70 -17.66 35.77
N THR A 60 -1.01 -18.83 35.21
CA THR A 60 -2.09 -19.71 35.70
C THR A 60 -1.59 -20.72 36.73
N GLY A 61 -0.42 -20.47 37.37
CA GLY A 61 0.10 -21.34 38.46
C GLY A 61 1.52 -21.85 38.24
N GLY A 62 2.28 -21.34 37.26
CA GLY A 62 3.68 -21.71 36.96
C GLY A 62 4.61 -20.48 36.87
N ARG A 63 5.88 -20.72 36.45
CA ARG A 63 6.84 -19.65 36.15
C ARG A 63 6.30 -18.82 35.01
N LYS A 64 6.17 -17.50 35.22
CA LYS A 64 5.70 -16.56 34.20
C LYS A 64 6.52 -16.66 32.91
N ALA A 65 5.86 -16.90 31.77
CA ALA A 65 6.50 -16.93 30.47
C ALA A 65 6.89 -15.52 30.03
N GLN A 66 8.11 -15.36 29.55
CA GLN A 66 8.62 -14.07 29.05
C GLN A 66 8.01 -13.74 27.70
N MET A 67 7.56 -12.51 27.52
CA MET A 67 7.07 -11.99 26.24
C MET A 67 8.23 -11.71 25.30
N ILE A 68 8.10 -12.16 24.05
CA ILE A 68 9.04 -11.91 22.97
C ILE A 68 8.30 -11.08 21.92
N MET A 69 8.88 -9.96 21.53
CA MET A 69 8.31 -9.00 20.57
C MET A 69 9.38 -8.54 19.58
N VAL A 70 8.97 -8.06 18.44
CA VAL A 70 9.89 -7.40 17.50
C VAL A 70 10.41 -6.11 18.12
N ASN A 71 11.69 -5.82 17.89
CA ASN A 71 12.26 -4.51 18.18
C ASN A 71 11.92 -3.56 17.01
N ALA A 72 10.94 -2.70 17.21
CA ALA A 72 10.50 -1.75 16.21
C ALA A 72 11.63 -0.83 15.72
N ASP A 73 12.55 -0.46 16.61
CA ASP A 73 13.65 0.45 16.32
C ASP A 73 14.89 -0.24 15.70
N ALA A 74 14.79 -1.54 15.40
CA ALA A 74 15.90 -2.30 14.82
C ALA A 74 16.23 -1.84 13.39
N ARG A 75 15.23 -1.48 12.60
CA ARG A 75 15.38 -1.04 11.21
C ARG A 75 14.30 -0.03 10.86
N PHE A 76 14.64 0.83 9.89
CA PHE A 76 13.76 1.86 9.38
C PHE A 76 13.75 1.89 7.85
N ALA A 77 12.66 2.33 7.28
CA ALA A 77 12.57 2.71 5.88
C ALA A 77 12.00 4.15 5.77
N ILE A 78 12.28 4.83 4.68
CA ILE A 78 11.82 6.19 4.46
C ILE A 78 10.90 6.19 3.24
N SER A 79 9.70 6.75 3.40
CA SER A 79 8.76 6.99 2.32
C SER A 79 8.89 8.43 1.82
N VAL A 80 8.94 8.60 0.51
CA VAL A 80 8.90 9.90 -0.17
C VAL A 80 7.74 9.89 -1.14
N ASN A 81 6.77 10.78 -0.97
CA ASN A 81 5.62 10.91 -1.86
C ASN A 81 5.70 12.23 -2.62
N VAL A 82 5.83 12.13 -3.92
CA VAL A 82 5.87 13.27 -4.83
C VAL A 82 4.49 13.48 -5.45
N ARG A 83 3.87 14.61 -5.16
CA ARG A 83 2.60 15.04 -5.73
C ARG A 83 2.79 16.38 -6.46
N ALA A 84 1.78 16.80 -7.21
CA ALA A 84 1.88 18.04 -8.00
C ALA A 84 2.29 19.27 -7.18
N ASN A 85 1.72 19.42 -5.98
CA ASN A 85 1.92 20.60 -5.12
C ASN A 85 2.36 20.24 -3.69
N GLU A 86 2.76 19.01 -3.46
CA GLU A 86 3.15 18.52 -2.13
C GLU A 86 4.31 17.54 -2.25
N LEU A 87 5.28 17.66 -1.38
CA LEU A 87 6.31 16.66 -1.11
C LEU A 87 6.20 16.21 0.33
N LYS A 88 5.93 14.91 0.53
CA LYS A 88 5.76 14.31 1.85
C LYS A 88 6.84 13.28 2.10
N VAL A 89 7.47 13.31 3.27
CA VAL A 89 8.45 12.33 3.72
C VAL A 89 8.01 11.74 5.04
N ALA A 90 8.13 10.42 5.20
CA ALA A 90 7.79 9.72 6.44
C ALA A 90 8.88 8.71 6.81
N LEU A 91 9.18 8.63 8.11
CA LEU A 91 10.04 7.63 8.72
C LEU A 91 9.18 6.47 9.25
N ILE A 92 9.49 5.25 8.83
CA ILE A 92 8.71 4.06 9.12
C ILE A 92 9.59 3.06 9.84
N ASP A 93 9.13 2.56 10.98
CA ASP A 93 9.86 1.57 11.77
C ASP A 93 9.69 0.14 11.23
N LEU A 94 10.40 -0.82 11.83
CA LEU A 94 10.35 -2.23 11.41
C LEU A 94 8.95 -2.84 11.53
N ASN A 95 8.08 -2.30 12.39
CA ASN A 95 6.68 -2.71 12.50
C ASN A 95 5.78 -2.07 11.42
N GLY A 96 6.32 -1.19 10.57
CA GLY A 96 5.53 -0.45 9.59
C GLY A 96 4.77 0.73 10.17
N GLU A 97 5.05 1.12 11.41
CA GLU A 97 4.39 2.29 12.01
C GLU A 97 5.13 3.57 11.62
N ILE A 98 4.35 4.59 11.31
CA ILE A 98 4.89 5.92 10.97
C ILE A 98 5.36 6.59 12.26
N ARG A 99 6.65 6.77 12.42
CA ARG A 99 7.28 7.39 13.60
C ARG A 99 7.31 8.91 13.53
N SER A 100 7.48 9.40 12.31
CA SER A 100 7.54 10.83 12.03
C SER A 100 7.18 11.08 10.58
N GLN A 101 6.59 12.22 10.28
CA GLN A 101 6.32 12.64 8.90
C GLN A 101 6.48 14.16 8.78
N LYS A 102 6.88 14.59 7.60
CA LYS A 102 6.97 16.01 7.21
C LYS A 102 6.32 16.18 5.84
N SER A 103 5.57 17.24 5.68
CA SER A 103 4.98 17.64 4.40
C SER A 103 5.36 19.09 4.12
N VAL A 104 5.69 19.39 2.89
CA VAL A 104 5.96 20.74 2.40
C VAL A 104 5.14 21.00 1.16
N ASP A 105 4.52 22.17 1.11
CA ASP A 105 3.82 22.68 -0.06
C ASP A 105 4.87 23.17 -1.05
N ILE A 106 5.12 22.38 -2.08
CA ILE A 106 6.08 22.68 -3.14
C ILE A 106 5.55 22.11 -4.46
N GLU A 107 5.52 22.96 -5.47
CA GLU A 107 5.15 22.53 -6.83
C GLU A 107 6.25 21.62 -7.39
N PHE A 108 5.84 20.47 -7.97
CA PHE A 108 6.77 19.58 -8.64
C PHE A 108 7.45 20.30 -9.80
N SER A 109 8.77 20.23 -9.81
CA SER A 109 9.59 20.73 -10.91
C SER A 109 10.46 19.60 -11.48
N PRO A 110 10.50 19.42 -12.81
CA PRO A 110 11.40 18.46 -13.43
C PRO A 110 12.87 18.88 -13.36
N GLU A 111 13.19 20.01 -12.77
CA GLU A 111 14.53 20.53 -12.59
C GLU A 111 15.29 19.80 -11.48
N SER A 112 16.63 19.81 -11.55
CA SER A 112 17.49 19.13 -10.57
C SER A 112 17.34 19.61 -9.12
N ASP A 113 16.91 20.84 -8.92
CA ASP A 113 16.72 21.43 -7.59
C ASP A 113 15.65 20.71 -6.78
N TYR A 114 14.65 20.12 -7.43
CA TYR A 114 13.62 19.36 -6.74
C TYR A 114 14.21 18.11 -6.05
N GLY A 115 15.15 17.41 -6.71
CA GLY A 115 15.87 16.27 -6.13
C GLY A 115 16.74 16.66 -4.93
N VAL A 116 17.35 17.85 -4.93
CA VAL A 116 18.06 18.39 -3.78
C VAL A 116 17.11 18.57 -2.60
N LYS A 117 15.92 19.13 -2.85
CA LYS A 117 14.90 19.32 -1.80
C LYS A 117 14.41 18.00 -1.19
N VAL A 118 14.26 16.97 -2.03
CA VAL A 118 13.94 15.61 -1.55
C VAL A 118 15.04 15.11 -0.60
N SER A 119 16.32 15.24 -1.01
CA SER A 119 17.45 14.80 -0.17
C SER A 119 17.54 15.56 1.15
N GLU A 120 17.33 16.88 1.13
CA GLU A 120 17.29 17.70 2.35
C GLU A 120 16.22 17.24 3.35
N LEU A 121 15.01 16.95 2.87
CA LEU A 121 13.92 16.48 3.74
C LEU A 121 14.17 15.08 4.28
N VAL A 122 14.81 14.21 3.49
CA VAL A 122 15.23 12.87 3.93
C VAL A 122 16.30 13.00 5.02
N ASP A 123 17.33 13.81 4.80
CA ASP A 123 18.37 14.02 5.81
C ASP A 123 17.77 14.64 7.10
N ASP A 124 16.88 15.61 6.97
CA ASP A 124 16.24 16.30 8.11
C ASP A 124 15.35 15.35 8.95
N ILE A 125 14.60 14.43 8.33
CA ILE A 125 13.78 13.48 9.11
C ILE A 125 14.67 12.47 9.86
N ILE A 126 15.81 12.08 9.29
CA ILE A 126 16.79 11.19 9.91
C ILE A 126 17.43 11.88 11.12
N GLU A 127 17.92 13.10 10.93
CA GLU A 127 18.59 13.87 11.97
C GLU A 127 17.65 14.22 13.12
N THR A 128 16.45 14.72 12.81
CA THR A 128 15.44 15.11 13.81
C THR A 128 15.03 13.92 14.71
N ASN A 129 15.01 12.72 14.17
CA ASN A 129 14.64 11.50 14.92
C ASN A 129 15.86 10.76 15.50
N ASN A 130 17.07 11.29 15.35
CA ASN A 130 18.33 10.68 15.83
C ASN A 130 18.52 9.23 15.35
N ILE A 131 18.17 8.93 14.11
CA ILE A 131 18.26 7.57 13.56
C ILE A 131 19.72 7.25 13.18
N ASN A 132 20.20 6.09 13.64
CA ASN A 132 21.45 5.57 13.14
C ASN A 132 21.31 5.20 11.67
N THR A 133 22.10 5.82 10.81
CA THR A 133 22.06 5.64 9.36
C THR A 133 22.26 4.18 8.92
N GLY A 134 23.02 3.38 9.69
CA GLY A 134 23.18 1.95 9.47
C GLY A 134 21.92 1.12 9.70
N ASN A 135 20.88 1.68 10.30
CA ASN A 135 19.59 1.02 10.50
C ASN A 135 18.56 1.36 9.39
N ILE A 136 18.91 2.22 8.44
CA ILE A 136 18.04 2.58 7.32
C ILE A 136 18.18 1.53 6.22
N LEU A 137 17.08 0.89 5.86
CA LEU A 137 17.01 -0.13 4.81
C LEU A 137 16.99 0.48 3.41
N GLY A 138 16.32 1.63 3.25
CA GLY A 138 16.23 2.31 1.97
C GLY A 138 15.11 3.35 1.94
N ILE A 139 14.99 4.01 0.78
CA ILE A 139 14.03 5.07 0.50
C ILE A 139 13.07 4.60 -0.59
N GLY A 140 11.79 4.51 -0.26
CA GLY A 140 10.72 4.24 -1.22
C GLY A 140 10.09 5.53 -1.72
N ILE A 141 10.22 5.81 -3.02
CA ILE A 141 9.69 7.01 -3.66
C ILE A 141 8.44 6.64 -4.45
N THR A 142 7.36 7.36 -4.25
CA THR A 142 6.13 7.21 -5.03
C THR A 142 5.88 8.45 -5.88
N MET A 143 5.54 8.22 -7.14
CA MET A 143 5.19 9.26 -8.09
C MET A 143 4.00 8.81 -8.95
N PRO A 144 3.03 9.69 -9.24
CA PRO A 144 1.96 9.36 -10.17
C PRO A 144 2.49 9.33 -11.61
N GLY A 145 1.99 8.41 -12.42
CA GLY A 145 2.32 8.34 -13.84
C GLY A 145 2.64 6.95 -14.35
N ILE A 146 2.85 6.88 -15.66
CA ILE A 146 3.17 5.66 -16.38
C ILE A 146 4.68 5.55 -16.51
N PHE A 147 5.26 4.48 -15.98
CA PHE A 147 6.69 4.22 -16.00
C PHE A 147 7.11 3.30 -17.16
N ASN A 148 8.39 3.37 -17.53
CA ASN A 148 9.04 2.34 -18.33
C ASN A 148 9.22 1.04 -17.52
N SER A 149 9.71 -0.03 -18.13
CA SER A 149 9.76 -1.38 -17.54
C SER A 149 10.64 -1.50 -16.30
N ASP A 150 11.66 -0.65 -16.16
CA ASP A 150 12.63 -0.66 -15.06
C ASP A 150 12.46 0.48 -14.05
N ASN A 151 11.39 1.27 -14.19
CA ASN A 151 11.06 2.43 -13.36
C ASN A 151 12.14 3.55 -13.35
N THR A 152 13.00 3.59 -14.36
CA THR A 152 14.02 4.64 -14.49
C THR A 152 13.51 5.91 -15.16
N MET A 153 12.32 5.84 -15.77
CA MET A 153 11.71 6.97 -16.48
C MET A 153 10.19 6.96 -16.35
N ILE A 154 9.63 8.12 -16.07
CA ILE A 154 8.19 8.38 -16.20
C ILE A 154 7.93 8.78 -17.66
N ILE A 155 7.26 7.91 -18.40
CA ILE A 155 6.90 8.16 -19.80
C ILE A 155 5.88 9.29 -19.90
N SER A 156 4.91 9.31 -18.99
CA SER A 156 3.88 10.34 -18.94
C SER A 156 3.27 10.42 -17.55
N SER A 157 3.22 11.62 -17.01
CA SER A 157 2.50 11.94 -15.78
C SER A 157 1.67 13.21 -15.96
N PRO A 158 0.39 13.09 -16.35
CA PRO A 158 -0.49 14.25 -16.40
C PRO A 158 -0.60 15.02 -15.07
N PRO A 159 -0.66 14.35 -13.89
CA PRO A 159 -0.69 15.04 -12.61
C PRO A 159 0.55 15.90 -12.33
N LEU A 160 1.73 15.44 -12.76
CA LEU A 160 3.00 16.17 -12.60
C LEU A 160 3.34 17.05 -13.82
N ASN A 161 2.44 17.13 -14.79
CA ASN A 161 2.64 17.87 -16.05
C ASN A 161 4.00 17.58 -16.70
N THR A 162 4.41 16.30 -16.75
CA THR A 162 5.71 15.90 -17.28
C THR A 162 5.64 14.70 -18.20
N ARG A 163 6.63 14.59 -19.10
CA ARG A 163 6.86 13.46 -19.99
C ARG A 163 8.36 13.14 -20.07
N ASP A 164 8.67 11.87 -20.32
CA ASP A 164 10.05 11.36 -20.52
C ASP A 164 11.00 11.82 -19.39
N TYR A 165 10.45 11.90 -18.16
CA TYR A 165 11.16 12.37 -16.98
C TYR A 165 12.01 11.25 -16.38
N LYS A 166 13.33 11.44 -16.35
CA LYS A 166 14.27 10.49 -15.73
C LYS A 166 14.21 10.57 -14.20
N THR A 167 14.01 9.43 -13.56
CA THR A 167 13.96 9.36 -12.09
C THR A 167 15.28 9.73 -11.42
N ASP A 168 16.41 9.63 -12.14
CA ASP A 168 17.72 10.13 -11.68
C ASP A 168 17.71 11.60 -11.24
N ASN A 169 16.86 12.43 -11.83
CA ASN A 169 16.73 13.83 -11.43
C ASN A 169 16.28 14.01 -9.97
N ILE A 170 15.59 13.02 -9.40
CA ILE A 170 15.22 12.99 -7.99
C ILE A 170 16.21 12.19 -7.17
N THR A 171 16.70 11.07 -7.69
CA THR A 171 17.41 10.06 -6.90
C THR A 171 18.90 10.28 -6.82
N SER A 172 19.52 11.04 -7.75
CA SER A 172 20.98 11.26 -7.83
C SER A 172 21.58 11.92 -6.57
N HIS A 173 20.78 12.60 -5.75
CA HIS A 173 21.22 13.26 -4.52
C HIS A 173 21.04 12.41 -3.27
N LEU A 174 20.38 11.23 -3.39
CA LEU A 174 20.13 10.33 -2.26
C LEU A 174 21.40 9.54 -1.90
N LYS A 175 21.59 9.33 -0.60
CA LYS A 175 22.76 8.64 -0.02
C LYS A 175 22.47 7.17 0.36
N TYR A 176 21.23 6.73 0.18
CA TYR A 176 20.74 5.40 0.59
C TYR A 176 20.21 4.66 -0.62
N ASP A 177 20.09 3.35 -0.50
CA ASP A 177 19.38 2.54 -1.49
C ASP A 177 17.96 3.06 -1.68
N TYR A 178 17.46 3.03 -2.90
CA TYR A 178 16.13 3.55 -3.22
C TYR A 178 15.39 2.68 -4.22
N THR A 179 14.07 2.84 -4.21
CA THR A 179 13.18 2.35 -5.27
C THR A 179 12.20 3.45 -5.65
N VAL A 180 11.84 3.53 -6.94
CA VAL A 180 10.80 4.43 -7.42
C VAL A 180 9.62 3.61 -7.91
N GLN A 181 8.41 3.94 -7.47
CA GLN A 181 7.20 3.19 -7.79
C GLN A 181 6.06 4.13 -8.21
N ASN A 182 5.19 3.61 -9.07
CA ASN A 182 3.89 4.22 -9.30
C ASN A 182 3.06 4.22 -8.01
N ASP A 183 2.32 5.28 -7.75
CA ASP A 183 1.52 5.51 -6.55
C ASP A 183 0.45 4.43 -6.31
N ALA A 184 -0.29 4.02 -7.34
CA ALA A 184 -1.29 2.95 -7.21
C ALA A 184 -0.68 1.60 -6.87
N ARG A 185 0.50 1.28 -7.43
CA ARG A 185 1.23 0.05 -7.13
C ARG A 185 1.78 0.03 -5.71
N ALA A 186 2.37 1.14 -5.29
CA ALA A 186 2.83 1.30 -3.92
C ALA A 186 1.68 1.18 -2.92
N SER A 187 0.56 1.85 -3.19
CA SER A 187 -0.65 1.76 -2.35
C SER A 187 -1.21 0.34 -2.27
N ALA A 188 -1.23 -0.39 -3.39
CA ALA A 188 -1.64 -1.80 -3.41
C ALA A 188 -0.73 -2.67 -2.54
N PHE A 189 0.59 -2.44 -2.60
CA PHE A 189 1.53 -3.18 -1.78
C PHE A 189 1.36 -2.87 -0.29
N ALA A 190 1.11 -1.62 0.08
CA ALA A 190 0.80 -1.23 1.45
C ALA A 190 -0.48 -1.89 1.97
N ASP A 191 -1.56 -1.83 1.19
CA ASP A 191 -2.83 -2.46 1.55
C ASP A 191 -2.66 -3.97 1.79
N TYR A 192 -2.00 -4.65 0.84
CA TYR A 192 -1.64 -6.06 0.96
C TYR A 192 -0.86 -6.33 2.25
N TRP A 193 0.21 -5.60 2.51
CA TRP A 193 1.11 -5.84 3.64
C TRP A 193 0.44 -5.57 5.00
N TYR A 194 -0.28 -4.45 5.14
CA TYR A 194 -0.98 -4.12 6.39
C TYR A 194 -2.16 -5.04 6.68
N SER A 195 -2.86 -5.52 5.66
CA SER A 195 -3.95 -6.49 5.82
C SER A 195 -3.44 -7.83 6.35
N HIS A 196 -2.30 -8.31 5.84
CA HIS A 196 -1.69 -9.56 6.31
C HIS A 196 -1.15 -9.47 7.74
N LYS A 197 -0.66 -8.32 8.15
CA LYS A 197 -0.15 -8.12 9.51
C LYS A 197 -1.24 -8.13 10.57
N ASN A 198 -2.44 -7.66 10.24
CA ASN A 198 -3.55 -7.54 11.19
C ASN A 198 -4.36 -8.83 11.36
N GLU A 199 -4.34 -9.71 10.40
CA GLU A 199 -4.93 -11.03 10.53
C GLU A 199 -3.95 -11.86 11.36
N ASN A 200 -4.36 -12.34 12.54
CA ASN A 200 -3.62 -13.34 13.34
C ASN A 200 -3.28 -14.51 12.40
N ALA A 201 -2.23 -14.35 11.63
CA ALA A 201 -1.90 -15.20 10.53
C ALA A 201 -1.45 -16.57 11.08
N HIS A 202 -2.40 -17.42 11.32
CA HIS A 202 -2.16 -18.82 10.94
C HIS A 202 -1.66 -18.75 9.51
N ILE A 203 -0.51 -19.37 9.26
CA ILE A 203 0.10 -19.55 7.94
C ILE A 203 -0.94 -20.28 7.08
N ASP A 204 -1.97 -19.57 6.67
CA ASP A 204 -2.96 -20.07 5.73
C ASP A 204 -2.45 -19.68 4.34
N GLU A 205 -1.95 -20.67 3.62
CA GLU A 205 -1.51 -20.54 2.23
C GLU A 205 -2.68 -20.12 1.29
N SER A 206 -3.88 -19.94 1.84
CA SER A 206 -5.10 -19.57 1.11
C SER A 206 -5.32 -18.07 0.94
N TYR A 207 -4.35 -17.22 1.31
CA TYR A 207 -4.50 -15.79 1.05
C TYR A 207 -4.48 -15.53 -0.45
N HIS A 208 -5.68 -15.31 -0.99
CA HIS A 208 -5.86 -15.08 -2.42
C HIS A 208 -5.31 -13.71 -2.80
N ASP A 209 -4.52 -13.68 -3.86
CA ASP A 209 -4.09 -12.45 -4.50
C ASP A 209 -5.32 -11.57 -4.81
N LYS A 210 -5.28 -10.31 -4.42
CA LYS A 210 -6.37 -9.36 -4.65
C LYS A 210 -5.96 -8.33 -5.69
N PHE A 211 -6.91 -7.85 -6.46
CA PHE A 211 -6.72 -6.70 -7.32
C PHE A 211 -7.11 -5.45 -6.54
N TYR A 212 -6.15 -4.56 -6.31
CA TYR A 212 -6.37 -3.28 -5.66
C TYR A 212 -6.71 -2.22 -6.70
N LEU A 213 -7.86 -1.58 -6.52
CA LEU A 213 -8.33 -0.48 -7.34
C LEU A 213 -8.22 0.82 -6.54
N MET A 214 -7.26 1.68 -6.90
CA MET A 214 -7.07 2.98 -6.27
C MET A 214 -7.94 4.02 -6.96
N ILE A 215 -8.80 4.70 -6.20
CA ILE A 215 -9.62 5.80 -6.68
C ILE A 215 -9.24 7.08 -5.92
N ASN A 216 -8.53 7.94 -6.62
CA ASN A 216 -8.10 9.27 -6.19
C ASN A 216 -8.54 10.30 -7.26
N ASP A 217 -7.77 11.38 -7.46
CA ASP A 217 -7.94 12.29 -8.60
C ASP A 217 -7.72 11.61 -9.96
N GLY A 218 -6.99 10.49 -9.95
CA GLY A 218 -6.89 9.50 -11.01
C GLY A 218 -7.43 8.15 -10.56
N VAL A 219 -7.47 7.19 -11.48
CA VAL A 219 -7.83 5.80 -11.22
C VAL A 219 -6.70 4.89 -11.69
N GLY A 220 -6.11 4.17 -10.75
CA GLY A 220 -5.06 3.19 -11.00
C GLY A 220 -5.39 1.84 -10.38
N GLY A 221 -4.55 0.86 -10.61
CA GLY A 221 -4.72 -0.44 -9.98
C GLY A 221 -3.44 -1.28 -10.00
N ALA A 222 -3.40 -2.27 -9.14
CA ALA A 222 -2.33 -3.24 -9.11
C ALA A 222 -2.81 -4.56 -8.49
N CYS A 223 -2.09 -5.62 -8.77
CA CYS A 223 -2.22 -6.89 -8.07
C CYS A 223 -0.90 -7.17 -7.34
N VAL A 224 -1.00 -7.64 -6.11
CA VAL A 224 0.14 -8.14 -5.35
C VAL A 224 -0.04 -9.66 -5.21
N SER A 225 1.01 -10.40 -5.53
CA SER A 225 1.03 -11.85 -5.46
C SER A 225 2.36 -12.32 -4.92
N ASN A 226 2.34 -13.19 -3.91
CA ASN A 226 3.56 -13.72 -3.29
C ASN A 226 4.54 -12.61 -2.86
N ASP A 227 4.08 -11.62 -2.13
CA ASP A 227 4.86 -10.46 -1.66
C ASP A 227 5.48 -9.61 -2.79
N LYS A 228 4.94 -9.68 -4.00
CA LYS A 228 5.44 -8.91 -5.15
C LYS A 228 4.31 -8.27 -5.94
N ILE A 229 4.56 -7.08 -6.43
CA ILE A 229 3.68 -6.42 -7.40
C ILE A 229 3.75 -7.20 -8.72
N VAL A 230 2.60 -7.61 -9.23
CA VAL A 230 2.50 -8.23 -10.55
C VAL A 230 2.79 -7.17 -11.62
N GLN A 231 3.80 -7.43 -12.43
CA GLN A 231 4.21 -6.54 -13.52
C GLN A 231 3.93 -7.21 -14.87
N GLY A 232 3.49 -6.41 -15.84
CA GLY A 232 3.41 -6.83 -17.23
C GLY A 232 4.73 -6.53 -17.97
N GLU A 233 4.92 -7.16 -19.12
CA GLU A 233 6.13 -7.01 -19.95
C GLU A 233 6.47 -5.54 -20.28
N HIS A 234 5.44 -4.71 -20.49
CA HIS A 234 5.58 -3.30 -20.82
C HIS A 234 5.22 -2.36 -19.66
N ASN A 235 5.16 -2.87 -18.46
CA ASN A 235 4.79 -2.12 -17.26
C ASN A 235 3.41 -1.42 -17.36
N ARG A 236 2.43 -2.06 -18.05
CA ARG A 236 1.06 -1.56 -18.25
C ARG A 236 0.01 -2.32 -17.46
N TYR A 237 0.44 -3.35 -16.72
CA TYR A 237 -0.47 -4.10 -15.88
C TYR A 237 -1.05 -3.19 -14.79
N GLY A 238 -2.36 -3.21 -14.64
CA GLY A 238 -3.04 -2.38 -13.65
C GLY A 238 -3.45 -0.98 -14.15
N GLU A 239 -3.12 -0.59 -15.39
CA GLU A 239 -3.59 0.67 -16.01
C GLU A 239 -5.11 0.64 -16.28
N PHE A 240 -5.87 0.16 -15.31
CA PHE A 240 -7.30 -0.06 -15.37
C PHE A 240 -8.08 1.23 -15.63
N GLY A 241 -7.66 2.34 -15.05
CA GLY A 241 -8.28 3.65 -15.29
C GLY A 241 -8.39 4.02 -16.78
N HIS A 242 -7.52 3.43 -17.62
CA HIS A 242 -7.52 3.70 -19.06
C HIS A 242 -8.23 2.62 -19.90
N MET A 243 -8.87 1.62 -19.28
CA MET A 243 -9.82 0.76 -19.99
C MET A 243 -11.03 1.57 -20.46
N THR A 244 -11.59 1.20 -21.61
CA THR A 244 -12.78 1.86 -22.14
C THR A 244 -14.04 1.34 -21.43
N LEU A 245 -14.71 2.22 -20.72
CA LEU A 245 -16.03 1.95 -20.11
C LEU A 245 -17.16 2.25 -21.11
N TYR A 246 -17.05 3.40 -21.79
CA TYR A 246 -18.02 3.82 -22.81
C TYR A 246 -17.28 4.25 -24.08
N PRO A 247 -17.43 3.52 -25.20
CA PRO A 247 -16.91 3.96 -26.50
C PRO A 247 -17.39 5.37 -26.82
N ASP A 248 -16.47 6.24 -27.28
CA ASP A 248 -16.75 7.66 -27.61
C ASP A 248 -17.31 8.54 -26.49
N GLY A 249 -17.23 8.07 -25.23
CA GLY A 249 -17.72 8.78 -24.06
C GLY A 249 -16.86 10.00 -23.64
N ARG A 250 -16.81 10.28 -22.33
CA ARG A 250 -16.09 11.43 -21.75
C ARG A 250 -14.62 11.44 -22.14
N LYS A 251 -14.06 12.64 -22.40
CA LYS A 251 -12.64 12.81 -22.70
C LYS A 251 -11.79 12.50 -21.47
N CYS A 252 -10.77 11.66 -21.62
CA CYS A 252 -9.78 11.36 -20.58
C CYS A 252 -8.53 12.24 -20.74
N MET A 253 -7.84 12.50 -19.63
CA MET A 253 -6.57 13.24 -19.63
C MET A 253 -5.46 12.52 -20.45
N CYS A 254 -5.56 11.20 -20.64
CA CYS A 254 -4.63 10.45 -21.49
C CYS A 254 -4.81 10.74 -23.00
N GLY A 255 -5.81 11.55 -23.38
CA GLY A 255 -6.13 11.91 -24.77
C GLY A 255 -7.18 11.01 -25.43
N LYS A 256 -7.53 9.87 -24.84
CA LYS A 256 -8.59 8.96 -25.30
C LYS A 256 -9.97 9.43 -24.83
N LYS A 257 -11.02 8.76 -25.32
CA LYS A 257 -12.39 8.93 -24.84
C LYS A 257 -12.89 7.66 -24.17
N GLY A 258 -13.78 7.84 -23.20
CA GLY A 258 -14.52 6.76 -22.57
C GLY A 258 -13.76 5.92 -21.55
N CYS A 259 -12.58 6.37 -21.09
CA CYS A 259 -11.81 5.68 -20.07
C CYS A 259 -12.57 5.60 -18.73
N VAL A 260 -12.40 4.53 -17.99
CA VAL A 260 -12.93 4.34 -16.63
C VAL A 260 -12.61 5.53 -15.73
N GLU A 261 -11.38 6.06 -15.78
CA GLU A 261 -10.96 7.23 -15.02
C GLU A 261 -11.87 8.45 -15.21
N SER A 262 -12.37 8.65 -16.43
CA SER A 262 -13.26 9.76 -16.74
C SER A 262 -14.63 9.66 -16.06
N TYR A 263 -14.95 8.55 -15.41
CA TYR A 263 -16.20 8.29 -14.70
C TYR A 263 -16.02 8.04 -13.22
N LEU A 264 -14.86 7.48 -12.81
CA LEU A 264 -14.65 7.02 -11.44
C LEU A 264 -13.70 7.89 -10.62
N SER A 265 -12.90 8.78 -11.22
CA SER A 265 -12.00 9.63 -10.46
C SER A 265 -12.75 10.62 -9.58
N ALA A 266 -12.18 10.99 -8.44
CA ALA A 266 -12.73 11.99 -7.53
C ALA A 266 -13.04 13.31 -8.21
N ARG A 267 -12.15 13.72 -9.12
CA ARG A 267 -12.34 14.94 -9.92
C ARG A 267 -13.67 14.95 -10.66
N ASN A 268 -14.08 13.81 -11.22
CA ASN A 268 -15.30 13.71 -12.01
C ASN A 268 -16.58 13.62 -11.16
N LEU A 269 -16.47 13.27 -9.88
CA LEU A 269 -17.60 13.32 -8.94
C LEU A 269 -18.00 14.74 -8.57
N SER A 270 -17.02 15.63 -8.40
CA SER A 270 -17.24 16.96 -7.83
C SER A 270 -17.16 18.09 -8.84
N SER A 271 -16.33 17.96 -9.89
CA SER A 271 -16.09 19.07 -10.84
C SER A 271 -17.29 19.42 -11.68
N ASP A 272 -18.11 18.45 -12.09
CA ASP A 272 -19.32 18.69 -12.89
C ASP A 272 -20.37 19.53 -12.12
N LEU A 273 -20.29 19.50 -10.77
CA LEU A 273 -21.16 20.26 -9.87
C LEU A 273 -20.49 21.52 -9.29
N GLY A 274 -19.18 21.70 -9.52
CA GLY A 274 -18.41 22.83 -8.99
C GLY A 274 -18.27 22.84 -7.46
N ILE A 275 -18.40 21.70 -6.80
CA ILE A 275 -18.29 21.54 -5.34
C ILE A 275 -17.13 20.61 -4.96
N GLN A 276 -16.69 20.67 -3.71
CA GLN A 276 -15.67 19.75 -3.18
C GLN A 276 -16.26 18.38 -2.91
N ILE A 277 -15.43 17.34 -2.93
CA ILE A 277 -15.89 15.95 -2.76
C ILE A 277 -16.57 15.71 -1.41
N ASP A 278 -16.04 16.30 -0.32
CA ASP A 278 -16.69 16.22 0.99
C ASP A 278 -18.10 16.81 0.99
N GLU A 279 -18.27 17.96 0.35
CA GLU A 279 -19.57 18.61 0.20
C GLU A 279 -20.51 17.79 -0.69
N PHE A 280 -19.98 17.16 -1.74
CA PHE A 280 -20.75 16.28 -2.61
C PHE A 280 -21.37 15.12 -1.84
N PHE A 281 -20.54 14.34 -1.11
CA PHE A 281 -21.05 13.20 -0.35
C PHE A 281 -21.98 13.61 0.78
N LYS A 282 -21.70 14.73 1.46
CA LYS A 282 -22.60 15.29 2.46
C LYS A 282 -23.98 15.64 1.86
N LYS A 283 -24.02 16.37 0.75
CA LYS A 283 -25.30 16.71 0.08
C LYS A 283 -26.05 15.47 -0.41
N ALA A 284 -25.32 14.47 -0.93
CA ALA A 284 -25.91 13.20 -1.35
C ALA A 284 -26.57 12.48 -0.18
N SER A 285 -25.90 12.41 1.00
CA SER A 285 -26.45 11.80 2.21
C SER A 285 -27.65 12.58 2.80
N GLU A 286 -27.69 13.90 2.60
CA GLU A 286 -28.82 14.76 2.99
C GLU A 286 -30.00 14.70 1.98
N GLY A 287 -29.84 13.97 0.87
CA GLY A 287 -30.91 13.75 -0.12
C GLY A 287 -31.01 14.81 -1.21
N ASP A 288 -29.97 15.60 -1.43
CA ASP A 288 -29.95 16.53 -2.59
C ASP A 288 -30.13 15.76 -3.89
N ALA A 289 -31.17 16.08 -4.64
CA ALA A 289 -31.61 15.31 -5.80
C ALA A 289 -30.55 15.23 -6.92
N GLN A 290 -29.74 16.28 -7.10
CA GLN A 290 -28.70 16.31 -8.12
C GLN A 290 -27.49 15.46 -7.68
N CYS A 291 -27.04 15.60 -6.44
CA CYS A 291 -25.94 14.81 -5.89
C CYS A 291 -26.31 13.33 -5.82
N VAL A 292 -27.53 12.98 -5.39
CA VAL A 292 -28.04 11.59 -5.38
C VAL A 292 -28.05 10.99 -6.79
N LYS A 293 -28.49 11.75 -7.80
CA LYS A 293 -28.48 11.28 -9.19
C LYS A 293 -27.06 10.97 -9.66
N VAL A 294 -26.12 11.91 -9.47
CA VAL A 294 -24.70 11.74 -9.87
C VAL A 294 -24.07 10.58 -9.13
N LEU A 295 -24.35 10.42 -7.83
CA LEU A 295 -23.85 9.30 -7.03
C LEU A 295 -24.37 7.95 -7.56
N ASN A 296 -25.64 7.85 -7.89
CA ASN A 296 -26.20 6.61 -8.46
C ASN A 296 -25.55 6.25 -9.80
N GLU A 297 -25.33 7.21 -10.68
CA GLU A 297 -24.61 6.99 -11.93
C GLU A 297 -23.16 6.58 -11.70
N TYR A 298 -22.51 7.18 -10.70
CA TYR A 298 -21.17 6.82 -10.28
C TYR A 298 -21.08 5.37 -9.77
N LEU A 299 -22.00 4.97 -8.87
CA LEU A 299 -22.05 3.61 -8.33
C LEU A 299 -22.34 2.56 -9.41
N ASP A 300 -23.17 2.90 -10.42
CA ASP A 300 -23.39 2.02 -11.58
C ASP A 300 -22.11 1.83 -12.43
N ASN A 301 -21.39 2.93 -12.68
CA ASN A 301 -20.13 2.90 -13.39
C ASN A 301 -19.06 2.11 -12.62
N LEU A 302 -18.98 2.35 -11.30
CA LEU A 302 -18.05 1.67 -10.40
C LEU A 302 -18.28 0.15 -10.41
N THR A 303 -19.51 -0.27 -10.21
CA THR A 303 -19.87 -1.69 -10.18
C THR A 303 -19.68 -2.37 -11.54
N THR A 304 -19.89 -1.65 -12.64
CA THR A 304 -19.56 -2.15 -13.98
C THR A 304 -18.04 -2.35 -14.13
N GLY A 305 -17.23 -1.39 -13.67
CA GLY A 305 -15.77 -1.50 -13.66
C GLY A 305 -15.27 -2.66 -12.82
N ILE A 306 -15.79 -2.82 -11.60
CA ILE A 306 -15.44 -3.93 -10.69
C ILE A 306 -15.79 -5.28 -11.34
N ASN A 307 -16.98 -5.40 -11.88
CA ASN A 307 -17.41 -6.63 -12.55
C ASN A 307 -16.50 -7.00 -13.73
N ASN A 308 -16.11 -6.02 -14.55
CA ASN A 308 -15.18 -6.26 -15.67
C ASN A 308 -13.80 -6.72 -15.17
N LEU A 309 -13.27 -6.14 -14.09
CA LEU A 309 -12.02 -6.58 -13.50
C LEU A 309 -12.13 -7.99 -12.94
N TYR A 310 -13.21 -8.30 -12.24
CA TYR A 310 -13.42 -9.62 -11.67
C TYR A 310 -13.46 -10.71 -12.77
N ILE A 311 -14.17 -10.45 -13.86
CA ILE A 311 -14.23 -11.40 -15.00
C ILE A 311 -12.86 -11.61 -15.65
N ILE A 312 -12.02 -10.54 -15.73
CA ILE A 312 -10.71 -10.62 -16.40
C ILE A 312 -9.68 -11.32 -15.52
N PHE A 313 -9.65 -10.98 -14.23
CA PHE A 313 -8.57 -11.40 -13.33
C PHE A 313 -8.93 -12.61 -12.47
N ASP A 314 -10.23 -12.91 -12.31
CA ASP A 314 -10.73 -13.97 -11.41
C ASP A 314 -10.11 -13.83 -10.01
N ARG A 315 -10.18 -12.61 -9.45
CA ARG A 315 -9.59 -12.25 -8.17
C ARG A 315 -10.50 -11.31 -7.42
N ASP A 316 -10.45 -11.36 -6.09
CA ASP A 316 -11.12 -10.38 -5.24
C ASP A 316 -10.65 -8.97 -5.56
N ILE A 317 -11.58 -8.02 -5.54
CA ILE A 317 -11.34 -6.61 -5.81
C ILE A 317 -11.41 -5.82 -4.51
N VAL A 318 -10.34 -5.10 -4.19
CA VAL A 318 -10.28 -4.18 -3.05
C VAL A 318 -10.27 -2.74 -3.56
N ILE A 319 -11.21 -1.91 -3.12
CA ILE A 319 -11.20 -0.48 -3.43
C ILE A 319 -10.46 0.28 -2.34
N GLY A 320 -9.45 1.04 -2.76
CA GLY A 320 -8.70 1.96 -1.91
C GLY A 320 -8.60 3.35 -2.53
N GLY A 321 -7.66 4.12 -2.02
CA GLY A 321 -7.53 5.55 -2.33
C GLY A 321 -8.44 6.40 -1.45
N PHE A 322 -8.33 7.73 -1.58
CA PHE A 322 -9.05 8.61 -0.64
C PHE A 322 -10.57 8.62 -0.84
N VAL A 323 -11.07 8.23 -2.02
CA VAL A 323 -12.51 8.12 -2.28
C VAL A 323 -13.14 6.97 -1.52
N SER A 324 -12.38 5.91 -1.22
CA SER A 324 -12.88 4.69 -0.57
C SER A 324 -13.57 4.97 0.78
N ARG A 325 -13.09 5.97 1.54
CA ARG A 325 -13.67 6.35 2.83
C ARG A 325 -15.14 6.79 2.74
N TYR A 326 -15.52 7.43 1.62
CA TYR A 326 -16.91 7.84 1.41
C TYR A 326 -17.77 6.69 0.92
N LEU A 327 -17.18 5.67 0.32
CA LEU A 327 -17.90 4.52 -0.22
C LEU A 327 -18.29 3.52 0.88
N LEU A 328 -17.72 3.61 2.08
CA LEU A 328 -18.06 2.75 3.21
C LEU A 328 -19.56 2.76 3.54
N GLU A 329 -20.19 3.92 3.49
CA GLU A 329 -21.64 4.07 3.74
C GLU A 329 -22.49 3.41 2.63
N TYR A 330 -21.92 3.18 1.45
CA TYR A 330 -22.59 2.61 0.29
C TYR A 330 -22.17 1.16 0.00
N GLU A 331 -21.37 0.53 0.87
CA GLU A 331 -20.81 -0.80 0.64
C GLU A 331 -21.89 -1.83 0.31
N GLU A 332 -22.97 -1.88 1.08
CA GLU A 332 -24.07 -2.82 0.83
C GLU A 332 -24.83 -2.50 -0.48
N ASN A 333 -25.00 -1.23 -0.82
CA ASN A 333 -25.59 -0.82 -2.10
C ASN A 333 -24.71 -1.23 -3.29
N ILE A 334 -23.39 -1.07 -3.16
CA ILE A 334 -22.42 -1.54 -4.15
C ILE A 334 -22.53 -3.05 -4.31
N ARG A 335 -22.54 -3.78 -3.20
CA ARG A 335 -22.65 -5.25 -3.18
C ARG A 335 -23.92 -5.73 -3.88
N GLN A 336 -25.06 -5.13 -3.58
CA GLN A 336 -26.32 -5.48 -4.25
C GLN A 336 -26.27 -5.22 -5.75
N ARG A 337 -25.70 -4.10 -6.21
CA ARG A 337 -25.51 -3.80 -7.63
C ARG A 337 -24.58 -4.81 -8.34
N LEU A 338 -23.57 -5.31 -7.64
CA LEU A 338 -22.68 -6.35 -8.14
C LEU A 338 -23.40 -7.67 -8.32
N ILE A 339 -24.22 -8.06 -7.35
CA ILE A 339 -25.06 -9.27 -7.43
C ILE A 339 -26.02 -9.17 -8.64
N ASP A 340 -26.65 -8.01 -8.83
CA ASP A 340 -27.59 -7.79 -9.92
C ASP A 340 -26.91 -7.80 -11.32
N LYS A 341 -25.62 -7.46 -11.38
CA LYS A 341 -24.86 -7.39 -12.64
C LYS A 341 -24.15 -8.70 -13.01
N TYR A 342 -23.93 -9.60 -12.06
CA TYR A 342 -23.11 -10.79 -12.26
C TYR A 342 -23.90 -12.08 -12.11
N SER A 343 -23.93 -12.90 -13.14
CA SER A 343 -24.81 -14.07 -13.21
C SER A 343 -24.24 -15.33 -12.53
N PHE A 344 -22.95 -15.35 -12.19
CA PHE A 344 -22.27 -16.55 -11.67
C PHE A 344 -22.10 -16.53 -10.16
N ASP A 345 -21.97 -15.34 -9.54
CA ASP A 345 -21.85 -15.15 -8.10
C ASP A 345 -23.11 -14.47 -7.52
N THR A 346 -23.60 -14.98 -6.42
CA THR A 346 -24.87 -14.55 -5.83
C THR A 346 -24.71 -13.72 -4.56
N ASP A 347 -23.48 -13.53 -4.07
CA ASP A 347 -23.23 -12.88 -2.77
C ASP A 347 -22.31 -11.65 -2.80
N GLY A 348 -21.67 -11.37 -3.94
CA GLY A 348 -20.78 -10.21 -4.12
C GLY A 348 -19.56 -10.18 -3.16
N ARG A 349 -19.14 -11.33 -2.63
CA ARG A 349 -18.03 -11.42 -1.65
C ARG A 349 -16.67 -11.07 -2.25
N TYR A 350 -16.54 -11.14 -3.57
CA TYR A 350 -15.33 -10.78 -4.28
C TYR A 350 -14.99 -9.27 -4.23
N PHE A 351 -15.84 -8.47 -3.59
CA PHE A 351 -15.66 -7.04 -3.41
C PHE A 351 -15.47 -6.67 -1.94
N SER A 352 -14.53 -5.78 -1.66
CA SER A 352 -14.33 -5.16 -0.36
C SER A 352 -13.77 -3.74 -0.49
N ILE A 353 -13.91 -2.96 0.58
CA ILE A 353 -13.30 -1.63 0.70
C ILE A 353 -12.08 -1.76 1.63
N SER A 354 -10.97 -1.16 1.24
CA SER A 354 -9.73 -1.17 2.02
C SER A 354 -9.93 -0.53 3.39
N SER A 355 -9.44 -1.19 4.41
CA SER A 355 -9.33 -0.63 5.77
C SER A 355 -8.03 0.14 5.99
N CYS A 356 -7.13 0.16 5.01
CA CYS A 356 -5.85 0.85 5.09
C CYS A 356 -6.05 2.37 4.92
N THR A 357 -5.52 3.15 5.87
CA THR A 357 -5.63 4.62 5.80
C THR A 357 -4.76 5.19 4.69
N SER A 358 -5.08 6.40 4.23
CA SER A 358 -4.30 7.08 3.19
C SER A 358 -2.84 7.31 3.60
N GLU A 359 -2.59 7.60 4.88
CA GLU A 359 -1.23 7.74 5.41
C GLU A 359 -0.43 6.44 5.27
N ARG A 360 -1.05 5.29 5.54
CA ARG A 360 -0.41 3.98 5.40
C ARG A 360 -0.21 3.60 3.94
N THR A 361 -1.16 3.88 3.05
CA THR A 361 -0.99 3.60 1.62
C THR A 361 0.14 4.42 0.99
N ASP A 362 0.41 5.61 1.51
CA ASP A 362 1.54 6.45 1.11
C ASP A 362 2.92 5.82 1.45
N THR A 363 2.97 4.82 2.31
CA THR A 363 4.23 4.17 2.73
C THR A 363 4.65 2.99 1.87
N GLY A 364 3.84 2.59 0.90
CA GLY A 364 3.97 1.29 0.21
C GLY A 364 5.33 1.03 -0.42
N ALA A 365 5.94 2.02 -1.07
CA ALA A 365 7.27 1.85 -1.64
C ALA A 365 8.37 1.63 -0.57
N ALA A 366 8.22 2.24 0.60
CA ALA A 366 9.13 2.04 1.73
C ALA A 366 8.89 0.68 2.41
N ILE A 367 7.63 0.26 2.51
CA ILE A 367 7.25 -1.07 3.05
C ILE A 367 7.88 -2.21 2.24
N MET A 368 8.17 -2.03 0.95
CA MET A 368 8.89 -3.03 0.15
C MET A 368 10.26 -3.37 0.74
N PHE A 369 11.01 -2.38 1.24
CA PHE A 369 12.28 -2.61 1.92
C PHE A 369 12.12 -3.38 3.23
N LEU A 370 11.06 -3.10 4.00
CA LEU A 370 10.76 -3.84 5.23
C LEU A 370 10.40 -5.30 4.90
N SER A 371 9.55 -5.52 3.89
CA SER A 371 9.15 -6.86 3.45
C SER A 371 10.35 -7.68 2.97
N GLU A 372 11.22 -7.09 2.15
CA GLU A 372 12.43 -7.74 1.68
C GLU A 372 13.37 -8.09 2.84
N PHE A 373 13.59 -7.16 3.77
CA PHE A 373 14.39 -7.40 4.96
C PHE A 373 13.84 -8.56 5.80
N ILE A 374 12.54 -8.55 6.12
CA ILE A 374 11.87 -9.60 6.91
C ILE A 374 12.01 -10.96 6.22
N ASN A 375 11.89 -10.98 4.89
CA ASN A 375 12.02 -12.20 4.09
C ASN A 375 13.46 -12.70 3.99
N SER A 376 14.47 -11.86 4.23
CA SER A 376 15.90 -12.19 4.13
C SER A 376 16.52 -12.75 5.42
N ILE A 377 15.84 -12.58 6.57
CA ILE A 377 16.31 -13.03 7.89
C ILE A 377 16.39 -14.55 7.95
#